data_119a98d56ba216952e63208c6a3d7789
#
_entry.id   119a98d56ba216952e63208c6a3d7789
#
_cell.length_a   1.000
_cell.length_b   1.000
_cell.length_c   1.000
_cell.angle_alpha   90.00
_cell.angle_beta   90.00
_cell.angle_gamma   90.00
#
_symmetry.space_group_name_H-M   'P 1'
#
loop_
_entity.id
_entity.type
_entity.pdbx_description
1 polymer ?
#
loop_
_entity_poly.entity_id
_entity_poly.type
_entity_poly.pdbx_seq_one_letter_code
_entity_poly.pdbx_strand_id
1 'polypeptide(L)'
;MNVYKKVFRYVPEKIVLGILSILTSLLSGVILVYAYMLLYFFLENLILFQDEGQSYAMSLKIVLALTLAGLCYLFSGVLSHIFAFRLETNLRKKGIEGLASASFRFYDLHSSGYIRKSIDSNAEKTHQAVAHMIPDSAQAFLVPLLSLALGFFVSLRVGIILLLLVLISGFFLQKMMGGSQFMSLYQESLNHLSAETVEYVRGIQVVKLFGNRLQSFKAMKEAIESYAKYAYEYSLSCKTPYVLYQWIFLGLIPILSIPLSFLLVKEPHPEKLIIDLIMIFFLDGVIMVAFMKIMWSGMYIFNASFAIDEMEKLYKAMQEDSLQYGREEKFQNYSMEFQNVDFSYGDKKVLEGLSFRLEEGKSYALVGHSGSGKSTIAKLFSGFYKVDKGQIRIGDLPIESYSKNALCKAISFVFQDSKLFHKTIYENVLLGKPDATLEEVHRALDLAGCREILERFPEKENTLIGAKGVYLSGGEKQRIAIARAILKDAPIVILDEASASIDADQEYALQNAFKNLIQGKTVIMIAHRLSSIQGLHEILVLEEGKIVERGNSKELLQKDSRYKKLWALYQTTEDWRINK
;
A
#
# COMPACT_ATOMS: atom_id res chain seq x y z
N MET A 1 21.44 -1.23 -2.50
CA MET A 1 21.43 -0.15 -3.53
C MET A 1 21.25 1.18 -2.80
N ASN A 2 22.02 2.22 -3.13
CA ASN A 2 21.94 3.50 -2.43
C ASN A 2 20.51 4.08 -2.56
N VAL A 3 19.91 4.51 -1.44
CA VAL A 3 18.53 5.05 -1.36
C VAL A 3 18.33 6.19 -2.37
N TYR A 4 19.31 7.07 -2.50
CA TYR A 4 19.27 8.15 -3.50
C TYR A 4 19.05 7.61 -4.92
N LYS A 5 19.75 6.53 -5.31
CA LYS A 5 19.57 5.92 -6.64
C LYS A 5 18.16 5.37 -6.84
N LYS A 6 17.54 4.79 -5.78
CA LYS A 6 16.14 4.33 -5.82
C LYS A 6 15.19 5.50 -5.97
N VAL A 7 15.34 6.53 -5.13
CA VAL A 7 14.49 7.74 -5.12
C VAL A 7 14.52 8.45 -6.48
N PHE A 8 15.71 8.72 -7.01
CA PHE A 8 15.87 9.39 -8.30
C PHE A 8 15.32 8.55 -9.48
N ARG A 9 15.35 7.22 -9.39
CA ARG A 9 14.77 6.34 -10.39
C ARG A 9 13.25 6.49 -10.52
N TYR A 10 12.58 6.81 -9.43
CA TYR A 10 11.12 6.99 -9.43
C TYR A 10 10.65 8.39 -9.86
N VAL A 11 11.57 9.36 -9.98
CA VAL A 11 11.25 10.75 -10.35
C VAL A 11 12.20 11.26 -11.45
N PRO A 12 12.32 10.59 -12.60
CA PRO A 12 13.25 10.99 -13.64
C PRO A 12 12.94 12.39 -14.20
N GLU A 13 11.66 12.77 -14.25
CA GLU A 13 11.19 14.05 -14.79
C GLU A 13 11.53 15.28 -13.90
N LYS A 14 11.91 15.08 -12.65
CA LYS A 14 12.23 16.16 -11.69
C LYS A 14 13.63 16.02 -11.06
N ILE A 15 14.50 15.22 -11.67
CA ILE A 15 15.89 15.01 -11.18
C ILE A 15 16.60 16.36 -10.99
N VAL A 16 16.40 17.31 -11.89
CA VAL A 16 17.00 18.65 -11.83
C VAL A 16 16.63 19.38 -10.53
N LEU A 17 15.39 19.26 -10.06
CA LEU A 17 14.97 19.90 -8.80
C LEU A 17 15.68 19.27 -7.58
N GLY A 18 15.84 17.94 -7.58
CA GLY A 18 16.60 17.25 -6.54
C GLY A 18 18.07 17.67 -6.50
N ILE A 19 18.71 17.78 -7.67
CA ILE A 19 20.10 18.26 -7.79
C ILE A 19 20.21 19.72 -7.36
N LEU A 20 19.31 20.60 -7.81
CA LEU A 20 19.29 22.02 -7.42
C LEU A 20 19.08 22.19 -5.91
N SER A 21 18.24 21.35 -5.30
CA SER A 21 18.06 21.34 -3.83
C SER A 21 19.38 21.01 -3.11
N ILE A 22 20.13 20.01 -3.59
CA ILE A 22 21.46 19.70 -3.04
C ILE A 22 22.41 20.87 -3.19
N LEU A 23 22.50 21.45 -4.39
CA LEU A 23 23.43 22.56 -4.68
C LEU A 23 23.10 23.81 -3.85
N THR A 24 21.83 24.18 -3.73
CA THR A 24 21.42 25.34 -2.93
C THR A 24 21.60 25.10 -1.43
N SER A 25 21.46 23.86 -0.95
CA SER A 25 21.78 23.49 0.43
C SER A 25 23.29 23.58 0.70
N LEU A 26 24.13 23.07 -0.21
CA LEU A 26 25.59 23.19 -0.10
C LEU A 26 26.02 24.68 -0.10
N LEU A 27 25.46 25.49 -1.00
CA LEU A 27 25.70 26.93 -1.06
C LEU A 27 25.33 27.62 0.28
N SER A 28 24.17 27.28 0.83
CA SER A 28 23.74 27.75 2.15
C SER A 28 24.78 27.42 3.24
N GLY A 29 25.30 26.19 3.26
CA GLY A 29 26.33 25.77 4.20
C GLY A 29 27.64 26.55 4.06
N VAL A 30 28.08 26.83 2.85
CA VAL A 30 29.26 27.66 2.57
C VAL A 30 29.07 29.09 3.08
N ILE A 31 27.92 29.72 2.75
CA ILE A 31 27.59 31.08 3.19
C ILE A 31 27.49 31.16 4.72
N LEU A 32 26.92 30.13 5.35
CA LEU A 32 26.83 30.04 6.81
C LEU A 32 28.24 30.09 7.45
N VAL A 33 29.15 29.23 6.99
CA VAL A 33 30.54 29.22 7.56
C VAL A 33 31.27 30.51 7.20
N TYR A 34 31.04 31.12 6.04
CA TYR A 34 31.53 32.44 5.70
C TYR A 34 31.05 33.52 6.68
N ALA A 35 29.83 33.48 7.15
CA ALA A 35 29.30 34.38 8.17
C ALA A 35 30.10 34.25 9.50
N TYR A 36 30.51 33.05 9.89
CA TYR A 36 31.36 32.83 11.05
C TYR A 36 32.82 33.28 10.84
N MET A 37 33.31 33.23 9.61
CA MET A 37 34.59 33.85 9.26
C MET A 37 34.53 35.38 9.40
N LEU A 38 33.43 36.00 8.97
CA LEU A 38 33.21 37.44 9.19
C LEU A 38 33.08 37.78 10.68
N LEU A 39 32.51 36.87 11.49
CA LEU A 39 32.42 37.02 12.94
C LEU A 39 33.84 37.04 13.58
N TYR A 40 34.72 36.18 13.11
CA TYR A 40 36.13 36.19 13.54
C TYR A 40 36.79 37.54 13.27
N PHE A 41 36.70 38.08 12.06
CA PHE A 41 37.24 39.40 11.71
C PHE A 41 36.55 40.55 12.48
N PHE A 42 35.26 40.42 12.76
CA PHE A 42 34.53 41.37 13.60
C PHE A 42 35.12 41.40 15.02
N LEU A 43 35.40 40.23 15.62
CA LEU A 43 35.98 40.13 16.93
C LEU A 43 37.42 40.68 16.98
N GLU A 44 38.23 40.43 15.95
CA GLU A 44 39.57 41.01 15.84
C GLU A 44 39.52 42.54 15.78
N ASN A 45 38.66 43.11 14.93
CA ASN A 45 38.52 44.56 14.81
C ASN A 45 38.00 45.18 16.11
N LEU A 46 37.07 44.53 16.81
CA LEU A 46 36.47 45.06 18.03
C LEU A 46 37.43 44.95 19.23
N ILE A 47 38.13 43.82 19.38
CA ILE A 47 38.93 43.52 20.60
C ILE A 47 40.40 43.91 20.45
N LEU A 48 41.01 43.61 19.29
CA LEU A 48 42.44 43.88 19.07
C LEU A 48 42.69 45.28 18.50
N PHE A 49 41.97 45.67 17.48
CA PHE A 49 42.22 46.92 16.77
C PHE A 49 41.35 48.09 17.28
N GLN A 50 40.31 47.84 18.04
CA GLN A 50 39.35 48.83 18.56
C GLN A 50 38.77 49.76 17.48
N ASP A 51 38.62 49.25 16.26
CA ASP A 51 38.07 49.96 15.10
C ASP A 51 36.54 49.80 15.04
N GLU A 52 35.81 50.76 15.60
CA GLU A 52 34.33 50.76 15.67
C GLU A 52 33.73 50.83 14.27
N GLY A 53 34.31 51.57 13.32
CA GLY A 53 33.80 51.74 11.99
C GLY A 53 33.80 50.44 11.17
N GLN A 54 34.93 49.72 11.21
CA GLN A 54 35.05 48.41 10.55
C GLN A 54 34.20 47.36 11.26
N SER A 55 34.13 47.40 12.60
CA SER A 55 33.28 46.50 13.38
C SER A 55 31.81 46.65 12.99
N TYR A 56 31.32 47.89 12.84
CA TYR A 56 29.94 48.13 12.35
C TYR A 56 29.71 47.59 10.93
N ALA A 57 30.64 47.84 10.00
CA ALA A 57 30.53 47.32 8.63
C ALA A 57 30.56 45.77 8.59
N MET A 58 31.33 45.12 9.44
CA MET A 58 31.38 43.66 9.55
C MET A 58 30.08 43.10 10.14
N SER A 59 29.50 43.75 11.16
CA SER A 59 28.21 43.29 11.74
C SER A 59 27.08 43.25 10.70
N LEU A 60 27.01 44.28 9.84
CA LEU A 60 26.02 44.32 8.75
C LEU A 60 26.25 43.18 7.74
N LYS A 61 27.50 42.90 7.36
CA LYS A 61 27.85 41.78 6.45
C LYS A 61 27.50 40.43 7.06
N ILE A 62 27.68 40.23 8.37
CA ILE A 62 27.29 39.01 9.07
C ILE A 62 25.79 38.80 8.99
N VAL A 63 24.99 39.84 9.28
CA VAL A 63 23.52 39.74 9.20
C VAL A 63 23.06 39.41 7.77
N LEU A 64 23.65 40.07 6.77
CA LEU A 64 23.34 39.79 5.36
C LEU A 64 23.71 38.36 4.96
N ALA A 65 24.91 37.87 5.38
CA ALA A 65 25.35 36.51 5.08
C ALA A 65 24.45 35.46 5.75
N LEU A 66 24.09 35.64 7.03
CA LEU A 66 23.17 34.73 7.73
C LEU A 66 21.79 34.70 7.09
N THR A 67 21.26 35.89 6.71
CA THR A 67 19.98 36.00 6.01
C THR A 67 20.04 35.27 4.67
N LEU A 68 21.08 35.49 3.89
CA LEU A 68 21.26 34.81 2.59
C LEU A 68 21.41 33.30 2.74
N ALA A 69 22.17 32.83 3.74
CA ALA A 69 22.28 31.40 4.05
C ALA A 69 20.92 30.80 4.38
N GLY A 70 20.11 31.48 5.19
CA GLY A 70 18.76 31.05 5.55
C GLY A 70 17.84 30.99 4.32
N LEU A 71 17.87 32.02 3.45
CA LEU A 71 17.07 32.03 2.21
C LEU A 71 17.47 30.89 1.25
N CYS A 72 18.78 30.63 1.09
CA CYS A 72 19.25 29.51 0.28
C CYS A 72 18.79 28.16 0.83
N TYR A 73 18.82 27.99 2.16
CA TYR A 73 18.34 26.76 2.81
C TYR A 73 16.83 26.57 2.65
N LEU A 74 16.07 27.65 2.84
CA LEU A 74 14.62 27.65 2.64
C LEU A 74 14.26 27.29 1.19
N PHE A 75 14.96 27.87 0.22
CA PHE A 75 14.78 27.56 -1.19
C PHE A 75 15.11 26.11 -1.50
N SER A 76 16.19 25.57 -0.94
CA SER A 76 16.54 24.16 -1.02
C SER A 76 15.41 23.26 -0.51
N GLY A 77 14.81 23.61 0.64
CA GLY A 77 13.67 22.91 1.21
C GLY A 77 12.44 22.91 0.29
N VAL A 78 12.11 24.06 -0.31
CA VAL A 78 10.99 24.14 -1.27
C VAL A 78 11.21 23.21 -2.45
N LEU A 79 12.42 23.21 -3.06
CA LEU A 79 12.76 22.33 -4.18
C LEU A 79 12.66 20.85 -3.79
N SER A 80 13.15 20.49 -2.58
CA SER A 80 13.09 19.14 -2.06
C SER A 80 11.65 18.68 -1.82
N HIS A 81 10.79 19.52 -1.28
CA HIS A 81 9.36 19.20 -1.10
C HIS A 81 8.65 18.97 -2.44
N ILE A 82 8.89 19.82 -3.45
CA ILE A 82 8.31 19.64 -4.79
C ILE A 82 8.76 18.30 -5.40
N PHE A 83 10.03 17.94 -5.22
CA PHE A 83 10.57 16.66 -5.66
C PHE A 83 9.94 15.49 -4.91
N ALA A 84 9.80 15.60 -3.58
CA ALA A 84 9.23 14.56 -2.73
C ALA A 84 7.73 14.33 -2.99
N PHE A 85 6.93 15.37 -3.24
CA PHE A 85 5.53 15.24 -3.67
C PHE A 85 5.40 14.49 -5.00
N ARG A 86 6.31 14.74 -5.92
CA ARG A 86 6.30 14.02 -7.20
C ARG A 86 6.68 12.55 -7.01
N LEU A 87 7.64 12.26 -6.15
CA LEU A 87 8.01 10.89 -5.78
C LEU A 87 6.79 10.13 -5.21
N GLU A 88 6.11 10.72 -4.24
CA GLU A 88 4.91 10.16 -3.62
C GLU A 88 3.82 9.86 -4.65
N THR A 89 3.55 10.82 -5.55
CA THR A 89 2.57 10.65 -6.63
C THR A 89 2.95 9.51 -7.58
N ASN A 90 4.20 9.43 -8.00
CA ASN A 90 4.68 8.40 -8.92
C ASN A 90 4.65 7.00 -8.29
N LEU A 91 4.98 6.89 -7.00
CA LEU A 91 4.88 5.63 -6.26
C LEU A 91 3.41 5.18 -6.18
N ARG A 92 2.47 6.06 -5.79
CA ARG A 92 1.03 5.73 -5.78
C ARG A 92 0.53 5.33 -7.17
N LYS A 93 0.90 6.10 -8.20
CA LYS A 93 0.50 5.81 -9.58
C LYS A 93 0.94 4.41 -10.00
N LYS A 94 2.22 4.06 -9.74
CA LYS A 94 2.74 2.72 -10.03
C LYS A 94 2.00 1.63 -9.26
N GLY A 95 1.62 1.90 -8.00
CA GLY A 95 0.79 0.99 -7.21
C GLY A 95 -0.58 0.75 -7.83
N ILE A 96 -1.27 1.82 -8.26
CA ILE A 96 -2.59 1.73 -8.90
C ILE A 96 -2.50 1.00 -10.24
N GLU A 97 -1.49 1.28 -11.06
CA GLU A 97 -1.23 0.59 -12.34
C GLU A 97 -0.96 -0.90 -12.11
N GLY A 98 -0.17 -1.25 -11.06
CA GLY A 98 0.05 -2.63 -10.65
C GLY A 98 -1.24 -3.33 -10.25
N LEU A 99 -2.09 -2.69 -9.45
CA LEU A 99 -3.40 -3.22 -9.08
C LEU A 99 -4.28 -3.48 -10.31
N ALA A 100 -4.31 -2.57 -11.28
CA ALA A 100 -5.12 -2.73 -12.48
C ALA A 100 -4.69 -3.91 -13.37
N SER A 101 -3.44 -4.37 -13.25
CA SER A 101 -2.87 -5.49 -14.01
C SER A 101 -2.77 -6.80 -13.23
N ALA A 102 -2.85 -6.76 -11.90
CA ALA A 102 -2.78 -7.94 -11.05
C ALA A 102 -3.96 -8.88 -11.27
N SER A 103 -3.73 -10.20 -11.14
CA SER A 103 -4.81 -11.19 -11.18
C SER A 103 -5.71 -11.10 -9.94
N PHE A 104 -6.88 -11.72 -10.00
CA PHE A 104 -7.76 -11.77 -8.82
C PHE A 104 -7.16 -12.62 -7.68
N ARG A 105 -6.27 -13.58 -7.96
CA ARG A 105 -5.53 -14.34 -6.93
C ARG A 105 -4.74 -13.41 -6.00
N PHE A 106 -4.13 -12.36 -6.53
CA PHE A 106 -3.45 -11.34 -5.72
C PHE A 106 -4.38 -10.72 -4.66
N TYR A 107 -5.63 -10.42 -5.05
CA TYR A 107 -6.63 -9.86 -4.13
C TYR A 107 -7.20 -10.88 -3.14
N ASP A 108 -7.23 -12.16 -3.50
CA ASP A 108 -7.62 -13.24 -2.58
C ASP A 108 -6.54 -13.46 -1.49
N LEU A 109 -5.25 -13.24 -1.81
CA LEU A 109 -4.12 -13.41 -0.91
C LEU A 109 -3.81 -12.16 -0.05
N HIS A 110 -4.19 -10.97 -0.50
CA HIS A 110 -3.85 -9.71 0.15
C HIS A 110 -5.11 -8.92 0.53
N SER A 111 -5.26 -8.61 1.83
CA SER A 111 -6.41 -7.81 2.27
C SER A 111 -6.36 -6.37 1.73
N SER A 112 -7.52 -5.78 1.49
CA SER A 112 -7.63 -4.39 1.02
C SER A 112 -6.97 -3.38 1.96
N GLY A 113 -7.01 -3.64 3.27
CA GLY A 113 -6.33 -2.82 4.28
C GLY A 113 -4.81 -2.87 4.16
N TYR A 114 -4.24 -4.07 3.91
CA TYR A 114 -2.81 -4.25 3.67
C TYR A 114 -2.36 -3.52 2.40
N ILE A 115 -3.09 -3.69 1.30
CA ILE A 115 -2.80 -3.03 0.02
C ILE A 115 -2.81 -1.52 0.18
N ARG A 116 -3.87 -0.96 0.79
CA ARG A 116 -3.99 0.48 1.03
C ARG A 116 -2.86 1.00 1.90
N LYS A 117 -2.56 0.34 3.03
CA LYS A 117 -1.45 0.72 3.91
C LYS A 117 -0.11 0.70 3.16
N SER A 118 0.13 -0.35 2.37
CA SER A 118 1.39 -0.50 1.63
C SER A 118 1.58 0.55 0.55
N ILE A 119 0.54 0.99 -0.12
CA ILE A 119 0.63 2.02 -1.18
C ILE A 119 0.58 3.42 -0.57
N ASP A 120 -0.46 3.77 0.20
CA ASP A 120 -0.67 5.14 0.69
C ASP A 120 0.31 5.52 1.80
N SER A 121 0.36 4.72 2.87
CA SER A 121 1.14 5.06 4.06
C SER A 121 2.65 5.03 3.81
N ASN A 122 3.15 4.09 2.99
CA ASN A 122 4.58 4.06 2.66
C ASN A 122 4.96 5.16 1.67
N ALA A 123 4.10 5.51 0.71
CA ALA A 123 4.34 6.66 -0.17
C ALA A 123 4.45 7.96 0.62
N GLU A 124 3.54 8.19 1.58
CA GLU A 124 3.58 9.34 2.49
C GLU A 124 4.86 9.38 3.34
N LYS A 125 5.25 8.24 3.95
CA LYS A 125 6.51 8.13 4.71
C LYS A 125 7.73 8.45 3.83
N THR A 126 7.71 8.02 2.57
CA THR A 126 8.78 8.32 1.61
C THR A 126 8.87 9.82 1.35
N HIS A 127 7.73 10.51 1.20
CA HIS A 127 7.69 11.96 1.05
C HIS A 127 8.33 12.67 2.26
N GLN A 128 7.85 12.37 3.47
CA GLN A 128 8.33 12.99 4.71
C GLN A 128 9.86 12.78 4.88
N ALA A 129 10.33 11.56 4.62
CA ALA A 129 11.74 11.25 4.73
C ALA A 129 12.58 12.01 3.68
N VAL A 130 12.19 11.97 2.40
CA VAL A 130 13.00 12.52 1.29
C VAL A 130 13.02 14.05 1.29
N ALA A 131 11.91 14.71 1.67
CA ALA A 131 11.82 16.15 1.74
C ALA A 131 12.89 16.78 2.66
N HIS A 132 13.19 16.12 3.79
CA HIS A 132 14.21 16.56 4.74
C HIS A 132 15.59 15.95 4.48
N MET A 133 15.64 14.69 4.04
CA MET A 133 16.88 13.98 3.77
C MET A 133 17.79 14.72 2.78
N ILE A 134 17.23 15.26 1.69
CA ILE A 134 18.03 15.89 0.61
C ILE A 134 18.76 17.12 1.11
N PRO A 135 18.10 18.17 1.67
CA PRO A 135 18.79 19.36 2.13
C PRO A 135 19.71 19.10 3.34
N ASP A 136 19.24 18.31 4.31
CA ASP A 136 19.99 18.07 5.55
C ASP A 136 21.25 17.24 5.33
N SER A 137 21.19 16.18 4.51
CA SER A 137 22.36 15.36 4.22
C SER A 137 23.47 16.14 3.52
N ALA A 138 23.14 17.10 2.66
CA ALA A 138 24.12 17.92 1.96
C ALA A 138 24.93 18.80 2.95
N GLN A 139 24.23 19.44 3.90
CA GLN A 139 24.88 20.28 4.91
C GLN A 139 25.58 19.46 6.00
N ALA A 140 25.01 18.32 6.38
CA ALA A 140 25.48 17.50 7.49
C ALA A 140 26.96 17.12 7.41
N PHE A 141 27.50 16.93 6.20
CA PHE A 141 28.92 16.62 5.98
C PHE A 141 29.76 17.85 5.65
N LEU A 142 29.22 18.81 4.89
CA LEU A 142 29.97 19.97 4.44
C LEU A 142 30.25 20.95 5.57
N VAL A 143 29.23 21.24 6.39
CA VAL A 143 29.34 22.28 7.43
C VAL A 143 30.39 21.93 8.50
N PRO A 144 30.47 20.71 9.08
CA PRO A 144 31.54 20.36 10.01
C PRO A 144 32.96 20.45 9.40
N LEU A 145 33.09 20.03 8.12
CA LEU A 145 34.38 20.09 7.43
C LEU A 145 34.86 21.55 7.26
N LEU A 146 33.98 22.43 6.81
CA LEU A 146 34.29 23.85 6.64
C LEU A 146 34.48 24.55 7.99
N SER A 147 33.72 24.20 9.03
CA SER A 147 33.88 24.75 10.39
C SER A 147 35.22 24.34 11.00
N LEU A 148 35.64 23.10 10.75
CA LEU A 148 36.97 22.64 11.19
C LEU A 148 38.10 23.38 10.45
N ALA A 149 37.96 23.55 9.13
CA ALA A 149 38.92 24.34 8.35
C ALA A 149 39.03 25.80 8.85
N LEU A 150 37.86 26.43 9.15
CA LEU A 150 37.82 27.76 9.76
C LEU A 150 38.47 27.77 11.15
N GLY A 151 38.25 26.73 11.97
CA GLY A 151 38.91 26.60 13.28
C GLY A 151 40.44 26.63 13.19
N PHE A 152 41.02 25.89 12.23
CA PHE A 152 42.47 25.95 11.97
C PHE A 152 42.93 27.29 11.37
N PHE A 153 42.09 27.98 10.62
CA PHE A 153 42.36 29.33 10.13
C PHE A 153 42.40 30.36 11.25
N VAL A 154 41.52 30.25 12.25
CA VAL A 154 41.48 31.14 13.42
C VAL A 154 42.73 30.94 14.28
N SER A 155 42.98 29.74 14.75
CA SER A 155 44.22 29.37 15.43
C SER A 155 44.42 27.86 15.51
N LEU A 156 45.66 27.42 15.67
CA LEU A 156 46.00 26.01 15.87
C LEU A 156 45.28 25.42 17.10
N ARG A 157 45.09 26.21 18.18
CA ARG A 157 44.41 25.80 19.41
C ARG A 157 42.94 25.49 19.11
N VAL A 158 42.22 26.39 18.43
CA VAL A 158 40.82 26.22 18.04
C VAL A 158 40.66 25.00 17.13
N GLY A 159 41.52 24.88 16.10
CA GLY A 159 41.46 23.76 15.17
C GLY A 159 41.65 22.39 15.84
N ILE A 160 42.63 22.26 16.76
CA ILE A 160 42.86 21.00 17.49
C ILE A 160 41.67 20.65 18.40
N ILE A 161 41.13 21.62 19.14
CA ILE A 161 39.98 21.39 20.03
C ILE A 161 38.77 20.92 19.24
N LEU A 162 38.42 21.60 18.12
CA LEU A 162 37.32 21.22 17.27
C LEU A 162 37.54 19.86 16.58
N LEU A 163 38.80 19.55 16.18
CA LEU A 163 39.13 18.23 15.62
C LEU A 163 38.89 17.11 16.63
N LEU A 164 39.35 17.27 17.87
CA LEU A 164 39.10 16.30 18.94
C LEU A 164 37.58 16.13 19.19
N LEU A 165 36.84 17.24 19.23
CA LEU A 165 35.39 17.24 19.38
C LEU A 165 34.71 16.45 18.26
N VAL A 166 35.05 16.71 17.00
CA VAL A 166 34.51 16.00 15.82
C VAL A 166 34.83 14.51 15.89
N LEU A 167 36.07 14.13 16.22
CA LEU A 167 36.46 12.71 16.30
C LEU A 167 35.70 11.96 17.41
N ILE A 168 35.64 12.54 18.61
CA ILE A 168 34.95 11.93 19.75
C ILE A 168 33.43 11.84 19.48
N SER A 169 32.85 12.92 18.96
CA SER A 169 31.43 12.95 18.61
C SER A 169 31.08 11.97 17.49
N GLY A 170 31.93 11.85 16.47
CA GLY A 170 31.78 10.86 15.40
C GLY A 170 31.82 9.43 15.91
N PHE A 171 32.68 9.12 16.90
CA PHE A 171 32.72 7.82 17.55
C PHE A 171 31.40 7.48 18.27
N PHE A 172 30.84 8.41 19.04
CA PHE A 172 29.54 8.18 19.71
C PHE A 172 28.41 8.10 18.73
N LEU A 173 28.39 8.91 17.67
CA LEU A 173 27.40 8.82 16.61
C LEU A 173 27.43 7.45 15.91
N GLN A 174 28.62 6.94 15.58
CA GLN A 174 28.78 5.61 15.00
C GLN A 174 28.23 4.52 15.93
N LYS A 175 28.47 4.63 17.24
CA LYS A 175 27.90 3.71 18.23
C LYS A 175 26.39 3.76 18.31
N MET A 176 25.78 4.95 18.17
CA MET A 176 24.33 5.10 18.10
C MET A 176 23.74 4.45 16.83
N MET A 177 24.39 4.65 15.69
CA MET A 177 23.92 4.10 14.41
C MET A 177 24.12 2.58 14.30
N GLY A 178 25.02 1.98 15.10
CA GLY A 178 25.25 0.53 15.15
C GLY A 178 24.05 -0.29 15.66
N GLY A 179 23.03 0.34 16.22
CA GLY A 179 21.79 -0.29 16.66
C GLY A 179 20.77 -0.60 15.55
N SER A 180 21.19 -0.71 14.29
CA SER A 180 20.28 -0.95 13.14
C SER A 180 19.41 -2.21 13.29
N GLN A 181 19.90 -3.24 13.98
CA GLN A 181 19.14 -4.46 14.27
C GLN A 181 17.96 -4.17 15.21
N PHE A 182 18.16 -3.39 16.27
CA PHE A 182 17.07 -3.00 17.17
C PHE A 182 16.05 -2.09 16.47
N MET A 183 16.50 -1.23 15.57
CA MET A 183 15.60 -0.39 14.78
C MET A 183 14.72 -1.20 13.83
N SER A 184 15.25 -2.25 13.19
CA SER A 184 14.45 -3.13 12.32
C SER A 184 13.41 -3.91 13.12
N LEU A 185 13.78 -4.48 14.28
CA LEU A 185 12.87 -5.18 15.18
C LEU A 185 11.76 -4.25 15.73
N TYR A 186 12.12 -3.01 16.06
CA TYR A 186 11.16 -1.99 16.45
C TYR A 186 10.14 -1.69 15.34
N GLN A 187 10.59 -1.50 14.09
CA GLN A 187 9.69 -1.24 12.95
C GLN A 187 8.80 -2.46 12.62
N GLU A 188 9.34 -3.66 12.70
CA GLU A 188 8.59 -4.90 12.50
C GLU A 188 7.50 -5.06 13.56
N SER A 189 7.84 -4.86 14.85
CA SER A 189 6.88 -4.93 15.95
C SER A 189 5.80 -3.85 15.86
N LEU A 190 6.13 -2.64 15.37
CA LEU A 190 5.17 -1.57 15.10
C LEU A 190 4.19 -1.95 13.98
N ASN A 191 4.68 -2.60 12.92
CA ASN A 191 3.84 -3.10 11.84
C ASN A 191 2.90 -4.20 12.32
N HIS A 192 3.41 -5.14 13.13
CA HIS A 192 2.61 -6.20 13.76
C HIS A 192 1.52 -5.62 14.66
N LEU A 193 1.87 -4.70 15.56
CA LEU A 193 0.90 -4.00 16.42
C LEU A 193 -0.19 -3.29 15.60
N SER A 194 0.19 -2.64 14.51
CA SER A 194 -0.76 -1.98 13.62
C SER A 194 -1.74 -2.98 12.98
N ALA A 195 -1.27 -4.15 12.57
CA ALA A 195 -2.11 -5.20 11.99
C ALA A 195 -3.10 -5.77 13.02
N GLU A 196 -2.62 -6.11 14.22
CA GLU A 196 -3.45 -6.62 15.32
C GLU A 196 -4.49 -5.59 15.79
N THR A 197 -4.13 -4.28 15.78
CA THR A 197 -5.08 -3.20 16.11
C THR A 197 -6.24 -3.15 15.12
N VAL A 198 -5.97 -3.26 13.82
CA VAL A 198 -7.02 -3.28 12.79
C VAL A 198 -7.93 -4.50 12.96
N GLU A 199 -7.36 -5.67 13.23
CA GLU A 199 -8.13 -6.91 13.41
C GLU A 199 -8.99 -6.84 14.68
N TYR A 200 -8.43 -6.32 15.78
CA TYR A 200 -9.18 -6.09 17.01
C TYR A 200 -10.36 -5.15 16.83
N VAL A 201 -10.17 -4.02 16.11
CA VAL A 201 -11.25 -3.06 15.83
C VAL A 201 -12.33 -3.69 14.95
N ARG A 202 -11.98 -4.52 13.96
CA ARG A 202 -12.96 -5.27 13.14
C ARG A 202 -13.76 -6.25 13.98
N GLY A 203 -13.11 -6.94 14.92
CA GLY A 203 -13.73 -7.94 15.80
C GLY A 203 -14.43 -7.36 17.03
N ILE A 204 -14.40 -6.05 17.28
CA ILE A 204 -14.85 -5.45 18.54
C ILE A 204 -16.32 -5.72 18.87
N GLN A 205 -17.18 -5.85 17.86
CA GLN A 205 -18.60 -6.18 18.07
C GLN A 205 -18.75 -7.59 18.63
N VAL A 206 -17.99 -8.57 18.12
CA VAL A 206 -17.98 -9.95 18.59
C VAL A 206 -17.43 -10.01 20.03
N VAL A 207 -16.32 -9.31 20.28
CA VAL A 207 -15.71 -9.23 21.62
C VAL A 207 -16.69 -8.63 22.65
N LYS A 208 -17.46 -7.60 22.27
CA LYS A 208 -18.48 -6.99 23.15
C LYS A 208 -19.65 -7.94 23.44
N LEU A 209 -20.10 -8.71 22.43
CA LEU A 209 -21.26 -9.61 22.59
C LEU A 209 -20.93 -10.85 23.41
N PHE A 210 -19.79 -11.45 23.15
CA PHE A 210 -19.44 -12.75 23.79
C PHE A 210 -18.62 -12.62 25.07
N GLY A 211 -18.25 -11.40 25.50
CA GLY A 211 -17.67 -11.11 26.82
C GLY A 211 -16.30 -11.75 27.09
N ASN A 212 -15.73 -12.48 26.15
CA ASN A 212 -14.48 -13.24 26.33
C ASN A 212 -13.25 -12.32 26.16
N ARG A 213 -13.13 -11.38 27.10
CA ARG A 213 -12.13 -10.30 27.07
C ARG A 213 -10.69 -10.77 27.01
N LEU A 214 -10.38 -11.93 27.60
CA LEU A 214 -9.00 -12.38 27.80
C LEU A 214 -8.39 -13.02 26.54
N GLN A 215 -9.12 -13.87 25.83
CA GLN A 215 -8.58 -14.57 24.65
C GLN A 215 -8.53 -13.69 23.40
N SER A 216 -9.59 -12.89 23.16
CA SER A 216 -9.63 -11.96 22.01
C SER A 216 -8.63 -10.81 22.12
N PHE A 217 -8.21 -10.48 23.36
CA PHE A 217 -7.23 -9.44 23.63
C PHE A 217 -5.79 -9.96 23.69
N LYS A 218 -5.58 -11.28 23.69
CA LYS A 218 -4.27 -11.90 23.90
C LYS A 218 -3.28 -11.51 22.80
N ALA A 219 -3.65 -11.67 21.54
CA ALA A 219 -2.79 -11.31 20.39
C ALA A 219 -2.44 -9.80 20.39
N MET A 220 -3.44 -8.96 20.63
CA MET A 220 -3.23 -7.50 20.74
C MET A 220 -2.31 -7.16 21.91
N LYS A 221 -2.50 -7.80 23.08
CA LYS A 221 -1.65 -7.62 24.26
C LYS A 221 -0.21 -8.03 23.99
N GLU A 222 0.02 -9.20 23.39
CA GLU A 222 1.34 -9.70 23.01
C GLU A 222 2.03 -8.77 22.00
N ALA A 223 1.27 -8.22 21.05
CA ALA A 223 1.79 -7.22 20.11
C ALA A 223 2.19 -5.91 20.80
N ILE A 224 1.40 -5.42 21.78
CA ILE A 224 1.74 -4.24 22.58
C ILE A 224 3.00 -4.50 23.42
N GLU A 225 3.08 -5.64 24.10
CA GLU A 225 4.23 -6.01 24.94
C GLU A 225 5.51 -6.16 24.10
N SER A 226 5.42 -6.79 22.94
CA SER A 226 6.52 -6.93 21.98
C SER A 226 7.00 -5.57 21.48
N TYR A 227 6.08 -4.71 21.05
CA TYR A 227 6.40 -3.35 20.64
C TYR A 227 7.06 -2.54 21.76
N ALA A 228 6.48 -2.57 22.97
CA ALA A 228 7.03 -1.85 24.13
C ALA A 228 8.45 -2.35 24.48
N LYS A 229 8.68 -3.67 24.43
CA LYS A 229 9.99 -4.27 24.67
C LYS A 229 11.03 -3.78 23.66
N TYR A 230 10.76 -3.88 22.36
CA TYR A 230 11.72 -3.47 21.33
C TYR A 230 11.92 -1.97 21.27
N ALA A 231 10.87 -1.16 21.53
CA ALA A 231 10.98 0.28 21.66
C ALA A 231 11.90 0.68 22.83
N TYR A 232 11.77 -0.02 23.98
CA TYR A 232 12.60 0.19 25.15
C TYR A 232 14.05 -0.24 24.90
N GLU A 233 14.29 -1.43 24.34
CA GLU A 233 15.62 -1.93 23.99
C GLU A 233 16.34 -1.00 23.00
N TYR A 234 15.63 -0.51 21.97
CA TYR A 234 16.15 0.48 21.04
C TYR A 234 16.52 1.79 21.76
N SER A 235 15.64 2.30 22.61
CA SER A 235 15.90 3.53 23.39
C SER A 235 17.11 3.37 24.31
N LEU A 236 17.25 2.21 24.97
CA LEU A 236 18.41 1.92 25.82
C LEU A 236 19.72 1.83 25.03
N SER A 237 19.69 1.23 23.83
CA SER A 237 20.87 1.11 22.97
C SER A 237 21.43 2.47 22.54
N CYS A 238 20.55 3.46 22.35
CA CYS A 238 20.90 4.81 21.98
C CYS A 238 21.20 5.73 23.17
N LYS A 239 20.67 5.43 24.37
CA LYS A 239 20.72 6.32 25.54
C LYS A 239 22.12 6.75 25.93
N THR A 240 23.01 5.81 26.20
CA THR A 240 24.37 6.13 26.68
C THR A 240 25.20 6.90 25.65
N PRO A 241 25.30 6.46 24.38
CA PRO A 241 26.01 7.23 23.37
C PRO A 241 25.43 8.63 23.16
N TYR A 242 24.08 8.76 23.18
CA TYR A 242 23.41 10.05 23.00
C TYR A 242 23.69 11.02 24.17
N VAL A 243 23.60 10.54 25.41
CA VAL A 243 23.89 11.36 26.59
C VAL A 243 25.34 11.81 26.59
N LEU A 244 26.28 10.92 26.29
CA LEU A 244 27.70 11.28 26.21
C LEU A 244 28.00 12.28 25.09
N TYR A 245 27.35 12.12 23.93
CA TYR A 245 27.40 13.10 22.85
C TYR A 245 26.91 14.48 23.31
N GLN A 246 25.74 14.55 23.97
CA GLN A 246 25.23 15.81 24.50
C GLN A 246 26.17 16.45 25.55
N TRP A 247 26.74 15.63 26.43
CA TRP A 247 27.71 16.10 27.43
C TRP A 247 28.99 16.69 26.80
N ILE A 248 29.44 16.13 25.69
CA ILE A 248 30.62 16.64 24.98
C ILE A 248 30.34 18.03 24.43
N PHE A 249 29.26 18.22 23.71
CA PHE A 249 28.95 19.52 23.12
C PHE A 249 28.53 20.57 24.15
N LEU A 250 27.64 20.24 25.10
CA LEU A 250 27.16 21.20 26.07
C LEU A 250 28.09 21.39 27.27
N GLY A 251 28.89 20.37 27.60
CA GLY A 251 29.80 20.38 28.73
C GLY A 251 31.20 20.86 28.38
N LEU A 252 31.60 20.84 27.10
CA LEU A 252 32.96 21.21 26.67
C LEU A 252 33.33 22.65 27.09
N ILE A 253 32.43 23.58 26.88
CA ILE A 253 32.62 25.00 27.15
C ILE A 253 32.83 25.28 28.64
N PRO A 254 31.98 24.83 29.57
CA PRO A 254 32.23 24.96 31.00
C PRO A 254 33.51 24.29 31.45
N ILE A 255 33.83 23.11 30.90
CA ILE A 255 35.04 22.35 31.25
C ILE A 255 36.30 23.08 30.78
N LEU A 256 36.30 23.67 29.61
CA LEU A 256 37.44 24.42 29.07
C LEU A 256 37.54 25.82 29.65
N SER A 257 36.43 26.49 30.01
CA SER A 257 36.46 27.87 30.53
C SER A 257 37.26 28.00 31.85
N ILE A 258 37.21 26.98 32.73
CA ILE A 258 37.91 27.00 34.00
C ILE A 258 39.46 26.95 33.81
N PRO A 259 40.06 25.94 33.14
CA PRO A 259 41.50 25.93 32.89
C PRO A 259 41.99 27.14 32.08
N LEU A 260 41.18 27.60 31.12
CA LEU A 260 41.50 28.73 30.26
C LEU A 260 41.49 30.06 31.03
N SER A 261 40.64 30.23 32.03
CA SER A 261 40.68 31.40 32.91
C SER A 261 42.01 31.50 33.68
N PHE A 262 42.60 30.36 34.10
CA PHE A 262 43.92 30.34 34.71
C PHE A 262 45.07 30.62 33.71
N LEU A 263 44.89 30.25 32.45
CA LEU A 263 45.84 30.55 31.38
C LEU A 263 45.78 32.04 30.99
N LEU A 264 44.57 32.66 30.96
CA LEU A 264 44.40 34.08 30.68
C LEU A 264 45.26 34.99 31.58
N VAL A 265 45.40 34.62 32.85
CA VAL A 265 46.22 35.40 33.82
C VAL A 265 47.71 35.37 33.47
N LYS A 266 48.19 34.36 32.74
CA LYS A 266 49.63 34.15 32.39
C LYS A 266 49.94 34.44 30.92
N GLU A 267 48.93 34.68 30.09
CA GLU A 267 49.11 34.89 28.65
C GLU A 267 49.58 36.33 28.38
N PRO A 268 50.60 36.53 27.52
CA PRO A 268 51.06 37.87 27.16
C PRO A 268 50.05 38.67 26.33
N HIS A 269 49.18 37.97 25.62
CA HIS A 269 48.11 38.52 24.75
C HIS A 269 46.77 37.89 25.08
N PRO A 270 46.13 38.22 26.21
CA PRO A 270 44.88 37.59 26.66
C PRO A 270 43.71 37.83 25.69
N GLU A 271 43.76 38.91 24.91
CA GLU A 271 42.75 39.28 23.93
C GLU A 271 42.56 38.19 22.84
N LYS A 272 43.67 37.61 22.37
CA LYS A 272 43.65 36.52 21.38
C LYS A 272 43.00 35.26 21.94
N LEU A 273 43.26 34.93 23.20
CA LEU A 273 42.66 33.79 23.87
C LEU A 273 41.14 33.96 24.05
N ILE A 274 40.70 35.20 24.30
CA ILE A 274 39.24 35.52 24.39
C ILE A 274 38.57 35.28 23.03
N ILE A 275 39.19 35.70 21.91
CA ILE A 275 38.69 35.46 20.56
C ILE A 275 38.64 33.96 20.28
N ASP A 276 39.69 33.20 20.59
CA ASP A 276 39.73 31.75 20.45
C ASP A 276 38.54 31.08 21.18
N LEU A 277 38.29 31.47 22.44
CA LEU A 277 37.17 30.93 23.23
C LEU A 277 35.79 31.22 22.63
N ILE A 278 35.57 32.45 22.20
CA ILE A 278 34.31 32.85 21.57
C ILE A 278 34.10 32.06 20.28
N MET A 279 35.15 31.89 19.46
CA MET A 279 35.08 31.13 18.22
C MET A 279 34.86 29.64 18.47
N ILE A 280 35.48 29.04 19.48
CA ILE A 280 35.19 27.65 19.87
C ILE A 280 33.70 27.51 20.22
N PHE A 281 33.17 28.43 21.03
CA PHE A 281 31.75 28.40 21.43
C PHE A 281 30.80 28.41 20.22
N PHE A 282 31.01 29.32 19.27
CA PHE A 282 30.14 29.45 18.12
C PHE A 282 30.30 28.27 17.13
N LEU A 283 31.55 27.85 16.85
CA LEU A 283 31.80 26.74 15.92
C LEU A 283 31.38 25.39 16.50
N ASP A 284 31.49 25.20 17.82
CA ASP A 284 30.95 24.05 18.55
C ASP A 284 29.44 23.92 18.31
N GLY A 285 28.69 25.01 18.50
CA GLY A 285 27.25 25.01 18.24
C GLY A 285 26.87 24.67 16.78
N VAL A 286 27.64 25.20 15.81
CA VAL A 286 27.41 24.87 14.38
C VAL A 286 27.69 23.41 14.10
N ILE A 287 28.77 22.85 14.62
CA ILE A 287 29.16 21.45 14.47
C ILE A 287 28.10 20.55 15.14
N MET A 288 27.63 20.91 16.35
CA MET A 288 26.59 20.18 17.05
C MET A 288 25.30 20.05 16.20
N VAL A 289 24.82 21.17 15.62
CA VAL A 289 23.63 21.17 14.75
C VAL A 289 23.86 20.29 13.52
N ALA A 290 25.04 20.35 12.90
CA ALA A 290 25.36 19.51 11.76
C ALA A 290 25.40 18.00 12.10
N PHE A 291 25.95 17.64 13.27
CA PHE A 291 25.92 16.25 13.75
C PHE A 291 24.49 15.76 14.04
N MET A 292 23.62 16.62 14.61
CA MET A 292 22.20 16.30 14.74
C MET A 292 21.55 16.05 13.37
N LYS A 293 21.89 16.83 12.34
CA LYS A 293 21.42 16.59 10.96
C LYS A 293 21.91 15.23 10.42
N ILE A 294 23.16 14.80 10.72
CA ILE A 294 23.66 13.47 10.35
C ILE A 294 22.77 12.37 10.98
N MET A 295 22.46 12.50 12.26
CA MET A 295 21.61 11.54 12.98
C MET A 295 20.21 11.44 12.37
N TRP A 296 19.54 12.59 12.15
CA TRP A 296 18.21 12.64 11.55
C TRP A 296 18.22 12.15 10.09
N SER A 297 19.24 12.52 9.31
CA SER A 297 19.40 12.04 7.94
C SER A 297 19.55 10.51 7.88
N GLY A 298 20.28 9.91 8.83
CA GLY A 298 20.39 8.46 8.96
C GLY A 298 19.01 7.80 9.15
N MET A 299 18.18 8.36 10.02
CA MET A 299 16.80 7.90 10.25
C MET A 299 15.92 8.08 8.99
N TYR A 300 16.02 9.23 8.31
CA TYR A 300 15.27 9.47 7.07
C TYR A 300 15.68 8.50 5.96
N ILE A 301 16.99 8.25 5.80
CA ILE A 301 17.52 7.27 4.84
C ILE A 301 16.97 5.87 5.13
N PHE A 302 16.95 5.46 6.40
CA PHE A 302 16.40 4.17 6.81
C PHE A 302 14.90 4.09 6.50
N ASN A 303 14.10 5.08 6.93
CA ASN A 303 12.66 5.09 6.72
C ASN A 303 12.28 5.12 5.22
N ALA A 304 12.98 5.93 4.42
CA ALA A 304 12.76 5.98 2.97
C ALA A 304 13.11 4.64 2.31
N SER A 305 14.25 4.02 2.68
CA SER A 305 14.63 2.71 2.15
C SER A 305 13.60 1.65 2.48
N PHE A 306 13.22 1.57 3.76
CA PHE A 306 12.24 0.59 4.24
C PHE A 306 10.89 0.75 3.53
N ALA A 307 10.39 1.98 3.43
CA ALA A 307 9.11 2.26 2.76
C ALA A 307 9.14 1.89 1.27
N ILE A 308 10.22 2.24 0.55
CA ILE A 308 10.38 1.89 -0.86
C ILE A 308 10.51 0.37 -1.03
N ASP A 309 11.28 -0.32 -0.17
CA ASP A 309 11.49 -1.75 -0.25
C ASP A 309 10.18 -2.53 -0.04
N GLU A 310 9.34 -2.10 0.92
CA GLU A 310 8.01 -2.68 1.13
C GLU A 310 7.07 -2.46 -0.07
N MET A 311 7.12 -1.27 -0.68
CA MET A 311 6.35 -1.02 -1.91
C MET A 311 6.88 -1.85 -3.09
N GLU A 312 8.20 -1.99 -3.25
CA GLU A 312 8.79 -2.81 -4.31
C GLU A 312 8.44 -4.30 -4.16
N LYS A 313 8.36 -4.82 -2.93
CA LYS A 313 7.85 -6.19 -2.67
C LYS A 313 6.41 -6.36 -3.15
N LEU A 314 5.54 -5.39 -2.80
CA LEU A 314 4.15 -5.41 -3.25
C LEU A 314 4.04 -5.34 -4.77
N TYR A 315 4.80 -4.44 -5.42
CA TYR A 315 4.81 -4.32 -6.89
C TYR A 315 5.30 -5.61 -7.57
N LYS A 316 6.29 -6.27 -6.98
CA LYS A 316 6.78 -7.55 -7.47
C LYS A 316 5.71 -8.63 -7.37
N ALA A 317 5.02 -8.73 -6.23
CA ALA A 317 3.91 -9.67 -6.06
C ALA A 317 2.78 -9.42 -7.08
N MET A 318 2.44 -8.15 -7.36
CA MET A 318 1.47 -7.81 -8.41
C MET A 318 1.93 -8.23 -9.80
N GLN A 319 3.24 -8.12 -10.11
CA GLN A 319 3.80 -8.47 -11.42
C GLN A 319 3.92 -9.98 -11.61
N GLU A 320 4.32 -10.73 -10.59
CA GLU A 320 4.47 -12.18 -10.66
C GLU A 320 3.15 -12.90 -10.98
N ASP A 321 2.06 -12.35 -10.48
CA ASP A 321 0.70 -12.86 -10.73
C ASP A 321 -0.07 -12.00 -11.76
N SER A 322 0.61 -11.21 -12.58
CA SER A 322 -0.04 -10.40 -13.61
C SER A 322 -0.48 -11.26 -14.78
N LEU A 323 -1.65 -10.90 -15.31
CA LEU A 323 -2.21 -11.51 -16.50
C LEU A 323 -1.59 -10.86 -17.74
N GLN A 324 -1.13 -11.69 -18.67
CA GLN A 324 -0.72 -11.25 -19.99
C GLN A 324 -1.89 -11.46 -20.95
N TYR A 325 -2.25 -10.40 -21.67
CA TYR A 325 -3.31 -10.44 -22.66
C TYR A 325 -2.71 -10.34 -24.06
N GLY A 326 -3.28 -11.12 -24.99
CA GLY A 326 -2.95 -11.06 -26.41
C GLY A 326 -3.63 -9.88 -27.12
N ARG A 327 -3.77 -10.01 -28.43
CA ARG A 327 -4.35 -8.97 -29.31
C ARG A 327 -5.60 -9.44 -30.05
N GLU A 328 -6.00 -10.71 -29.88
CA GLU A 328 -7.16 -11.24 -30.59
C GLU A 328 -8.44 -10.62 -30.05
N GLU A 329 -9.28 -10.10 -30.94
CA GLU A 329 -10.53 -9.42 -30.59
C GLU A 329 -11.77 -10.27 -30.93
N LYS A 330 -11.64 -11.31 -31.76
CA LYS A 330 -12.76 -12.10 -32.26
C LYS A 330 -12.71 -13.52 -31.75
N PHE A 331 -13.84 -14.02 -31.30
CA PHE A 331 -14.05 -15.41 -30.93
C PHE A 331 -14.64 -16.18 -32.12
N GLN A 332 -14.11 -17.38 -32.41
CA GLN A 332 -14.69 -18.26 -33.44
C GLN A 332 -15.96 -18.92 -32.92
N ASN A 333 -15.98 -19.31 -31.67
CA ASN A 333 -17.15 -19.79 -30.92
C ASN A 333 -16.90 -19.55 -29.42
N TYR A 334 -17.95 -19.77 -28.61
CA TYR A 334 -17.91 -19.55 -27.16
C TYR A 334 -17.90 -20.87 -26.36
N SER A 335 -17.34 -21.95 -26.94
CA SER A 335 -17.04 -23.15 -26.16
C SER A 335 -15.86 -22.88 -25.22
N MET A 336 -15.83 -23.57 -24.06
CA MET A 336 -14.79 -23.36 -23.06
C MET A 336 -14.14 -24.70 -22.70
N GLU A 337 -12.82 -24.72 -22.57
CA GLU A 337 -12.07 -25.94 -22.31
C GLU A 337 -10.94 -25.73 -21.31
N PHE A 338 -10.85 -26.65 -20.35
CA PHE A 338 -9.70 -26.81 -19.47
C PHE A 338 -8.82 -27.94 -20.02
N GLN A 339 -7.53 -27.68 -20.18
CA GLN A 339 -6.57 -28.68 -20.64
C GLN A 339 -5.45 -28.84 -19.61
N ASN A 340 -5.52 -29.91 -18.83
CA ASN A 340 -4.54 -30.31 -17.82
C ASN A 340 -4.17 -29.19 -16.84
N VAL A 341 -5.19 -28.54 -16.27
CA VAL A 341 -5.04 -27.33 -15.46
C VAL A 341 -4.72 -27.66 -14.01
N ASP A 342 -3.60 -27.10 -13.51
CA ASP A 342 -3.25 -27.02 -12.09
C ASP A 342 -3.47 -25.61 -11.59
N PHE A 343 -3.97 -25.48 -10.35
CA PHE A 343 -4.16 -24.18 -9.70
C PHE A 343 -4.06 -24.27 -8.17
N SER A 344 -3.36 -23.29 -7.57
CA SER A 344 -3.15 -23.17 -6.11
C SER A 344 -3.41 -21.76 -5.60
N TYR A 345 -3.88 -21.63 -4.35
CA TYR A 345 -3.87 -20.39 -3.60
C TYR A 345 -2.69 -20.42 -2.61
N GLY A 346 -1.59 -19.75 -2.94
CA GLY A 346 -0.33 -19.89 -2.21
C GLY A 346 0.15 -21.34 -2.21
N ASP A 347 0.38 -21.92 -1.04
CA ASP A 347 0.83 -23.32 -0.91
C ASP A 347 -0.32 -24.35 -1.00
N LYS A 348 -1.57 -23.90 -0.99
CA LYS A 348 -2.73 -24.80 -1.02
C LYS A 348 -3.15 -25.11 -2.45
N LYS A 349 -2.85 -26.34 -2.90
CA LYS A 349 -3.31 -26.87 -4.19
C LYS A 349 -4.83 -27.11 -4.17
N VAL A 350 -5.54 -26.66 -5.20
CA VAL A 350 -7.00 -26.75 -5.32
C VAL A 350 -7.44 -27.56 -6.53
N LEU A 351 -6.74 -27.44 -7.66
CA LEU A 351 -7.01 -28.20 -8.87
C LEU A 351 -5.74 -28.89 -9.32
N GLU A 352 -5.85 -30.12 -9.81
CA GLU A 352 -4.74 -30.95 -10.24
C GLU A 352 -5.07 -31.72 -11.53
N GLY A 353 -4.43 -31.32 -12.63
CA GLY A 353 -4.56 -31.97 -13.93
C GLY A 353 -5.99 -31.95 -14.49
N LEU A 354 -6.80 -30.92 -14.14
CA LEU A 354 -8.20 -30.86 -14.52
C LEU A 354 -8.37 -30.63 -16.01
N SER A 355 -9.14 -31.51 -16.67
CA SER A 355 -9.45 -31.43 -18.11
C SER A 355 -10.92 -31.70 -18.37
N PHE A 356 -11.62 -30.77 -19.04
CA PHE A 356 -12.99 -30.93 -19.50
C PHE A 356 -13.36 -29.83 -20.50
N ARG A 357 -14.43 -30.05 -21.26
CA ARG A 357 -14.94 -29.11 -22.26
C ARG A 357 -16.42 -28.82 -22.03
N LEU A 358 -16.81 -27.56 -22.24
CA LEU A 358 -18.17 -27.04 -22.24
C LEU A 358 -18.49 -26.52 -23.64
N GLU A 359 -19.65 -26.92 -24.20
CA GLU A 359 -20.07 -26.52 -25.53
C GLU A 359 -20.77 -25.17 -25.49
N GLU A 360 -20.69 -24.43 -26.59
CA GLU A 360 -21.38 -23.16 -26.77
C GLU A 360 -22.91 -23.31 -26.68
N GLY A 361 -23.55 -22.29 -26.09
CA GLY A 361 -25.01 -22.22 -25.97
C GLY A 361 -25.65 -23.21 -24.99
N LYS A 362 -24.82 -23.97 -24.25
CA LYS A 362 -25.32 -24.90 -23.23
C LYS A 362 -25.11 -24.34 -21.82
N SER A 363 -25.95 -24.81 -20.89
CA SER A 363 -25.91 -24.45 -19.48
C SER A 363 -25.41 -25.60 -18.61
N TYR A 364 -24.47 -25.32 -17.74
CA TYR A 364 -23.74 -26.26 -16.90
C TYR A 364 -23.84 -25.87 -15.42
N ALA A 365 -24.03 -26.88 -14.55
CA ALA A 365 -23.95 -26.68 -13.12
C ALA A 365 -22.66 -27.31 -12.54
N LEU A 366 -22.00 -26.60 -11.65
CA LEU A 366 -20.92 -27.13 -10.80
C LEU A 366 -21.48 -27.45 -9.42
N VAL A 367 -21.45 -28.73 -9.04
CA VAL A 367 -22.03 -29.25 -7.78
C VAL A 367 -20.93 -29.99 -6.99
N GLY A 368 -21.00 -29.98 -5.66
CA GLY A 368 -20.07 -30.69 -4.78
C GLY A 368 -19.97 -30.02 -3.41
N HIS A 369 -19.24 -30.66 -2.50
CA HIS A 369 -19.05 -30.14 -1.14
C HIS A 369 -18.33 -28.77 -1.13
N SER A 370 -18.43 -28.04 0.00
CA SER A 370 -17.65 -26.81 0.19
C SER A 370 -16.15 -27.14 0.11
N GLY A 371 -15.40 -26.31 -0.60
CA GLY A 371 -13.95 -26.53 -0.81
C GLY A 371 -13.59 -27.51 -1.95
N SER A 372 -14.55 -28.05 -2.70
CA SER A 372 -14.27 -28.97 -3.82
C SER A 372 -13.65 -28.30 -5.07
N GLY A 373 -13.53 -26.98 -5.12
CA GLY A 373 -12.94 -26.23 -6.25
C GLY A 373 -13.93 -25.55 -7.19
N LYS A 374 -15.26 -25.60 -6.95
CA LYS A 374 -16.31 -25.01 -7.81
C LYS A 374 -16.09 -23.53 -8.12
N SER A 375 -15.97 -22.71 -7.08
CA SER A 375 -15.75 -21.27 -7.24
C SER A 375 -14.39 -20.96 -7.89
N THR A 376 -13.40 -21.82 -7.68
CA THR A 376 -12.09 -21.71 -8.33
C THR A 376 -12.20 -21.94 -9.84
N ILE A 377 -12.93 -22.97 -10.28
CA ILE A 377 -13.18 -23.23 -11.71
C ILE A 377 -13.92 -22.06 -12.37
N ALA A 378 -14.99 -21.56 -11.73
CA ALA A 378 -15.73 -20.41 -12.24
C ALA A 378 -14.86 -19.14 -12.33
N LYS A 379 -14.03 -18.89 -11.31
CA LYS A 379 -13.10 -17.77 -11.31
C LYS A 379 -12.04 -17.90 -12.40
N LEU A 380 -11.52 -19.09 -12.64
CA LEU A 380 -10.57 -19.37 -13.72
C LEU A 380 -11.17 -19.13 -15.10
N PHE A 381 -12.42 -19.51 -15.32
CA PHE A 381 -13.14 -19.21 -16.57
C PHE A 381 -13.36 -17.70 -16.79
N SER A 382 -13.31 -16.88 -15.75
CA SER A 382 -13.44 -15.43 -15.92
C SER A 382 -12.31 -14.78 -16.70
N GLY A 383 -11.16 -15.49 -16.86
CA GLY A 383 -9.95 -14.97 -17.50
C GLY A 383 -9.13 -14.00 -16.65
N PHE A 384 -9.49 -13.86 -15.35
CA PHE A 384 -8.80 -12.96 -14.42
C PHE A 384 -7.90 -13.68 -13.40
N TYR A 385 -7.66 -14.98 -13.62
CA TYR A 385 -6.75 -15.81 -12.83
C TYR A 385 -5.73 -16.48 -13.74
N LYS A 386 -4.48 -16.47 -13.32
CA LYS A 386 -3.40 -17.18 -14.01
C LYS A 386 -3.35 -18.63 -13.51
N VAL A 387 -3.37 -19.60 -14.41
CA VAL A 387 -3.17 -21.02 -14.07
C VAL A 387 -1.71 -21.30 -13.74
N ASP A 388 -1.46 -22.27 -12.85
CA ASP A 388 -0.09 -22.67 -12.51
C ASP A 388 0.51 -23.57 -13.59
N LYS A 389 -0.31 -24.49 -14.16
CA LYS A 389 0.02 -25.35 -15.31
C LYS A 389 -1.21 -25.59 -16.17
N GLY A 390 -0.96 -26.06 -17.40
CA GLY A 390 -2.01 -26.29 -18.37
C GLY A 390 -2.48 -25.01 -19.03
N GLN A 391 -3.65 -25.04 -19.66
CA GLN A 391 -4.24 -23.88 -20.32
C GLN A 391 -5.77 -23.92 -20.30
N ILE A 392 -6.39 -22.74 -20.36
CA ILE A 392 -7.83 -22.57 -20.54
C ILE A 392 -8.05 -21.99 -21.92
N ARG A 393 -9.03 -22.52 -22.67
CA ARG A 393 -9.36 -22.07 -24.02
C ARG A 393 -10.79 -21.58 -24.10
N ILE A 394 -11.01 -20.56 -24.93
CA ILE A 394 -12.33 -20.13 -25.39
C ILE A 394 -12.32 -20.25 -26.90
N GLY A 395 -13.24 -21.07 -27.44
CA GLY A 395 -13.15 -21.49 -28.82
C GLY A 395 -11.87 -22.27 -29.07
N ASP A 396 -11.15 -21.90 -30.13
CA ASP A 396 -9.95 -22.63 -30.54
C ASP A 396 -8.63 -22.01 -30.02
N LEU A 397 -8.71 -20.92 -29.24
CA LEU A 397 -7.52 -20.22 -28.75
C LEU A 397 -7.40 -20.22 -27.22
N PRO A 398 -6.16 -20.23 -26.69
CA PRO A 398 -5.94 -20.00 -25.26
C PRO A 398 -6.50 -18.63 -24.83
N ILE A 399 -6.99 -18.56 -23.60
CA ILE A 399 -7.61 -17.33 -23.06
C ILE A 399 -6.64 -16.14 -23.05
N GLU A 400 -5.37 -16.39 -22.89
CA GLU A 400 -4.29 -15.40 -22.90
C GLU A 400 -4.02 -14.82 -24.31
N SER A 401 -4.53 -15.43 -25.37
CA SER A 401 -4.39 -14.92 -26.75
C SER A 401 -5.31 -13.74 -27.01
N TYR A 402 -6.41 -13.62 -26.26
CA TYR A 402 -7.38 -12.56 -26.44
C TYR A 402 -6.96 -11.27 -25.74
N SER A 403 -7.44 -10.13 -26.28
CA SER A 403 -7.30 -8.86 -25.60
C SER A 403 -8.14 -8.81 -24.33
N LYS A 404 -7.70 -8.00 -23.34
CA LYS A 404 -8.49 -7.76 -22.12
C LYS A 404 -9.90 -7.26 -22.44
N ASN A 405 -10.03 -6.39 -23.44
CA ASN A 405 -11.29 -5.81 -23.86
C ASN A 405 -12.23 -6.88 -24.45
N ALA A 406 -11.71 -7.76 -25.31
CA ALA A 406 -12.48 -8.88 -25.87
C ALA A 406 -13.01 -9.81 -24.77
N LEU A 407 -12.16 -10.23 -23.83
CA LEU A 407 -12.57 -11.06 -22.70
C LEU A 407 -13.61 -10.35 -21.81
N CYS A 408 -13.37 -9.08 -21.48
CA CYS A 408 -14.33 -8.29 -20.72
C CYS A 408 -15.71 -8.18 -21.42
N LYS A 409 -15.77 -8.12 -22.74
CA LYS A 409 -17.03 -8.11 -23.49
C LYS A 409 -17.69 -9.48 -23.55
N ALA A 410 -16.89 -10.54 -23.71
CA ALA A 410 -17.40 -11.91 -23.91
C ALA A 410 -17.91 -12.58 -22.64
N ILE A 411 -17.41 -12.22 -21.46
CA ILE A 411 -17.69 -12.91 -20.21
C ILE A 411 -18.41 -11.98 -19.22
N SER A 412 -19.56 -12.40 -18.70
CA SER A 412 -20.26 -11.76 -17.59
C SER A 412 -20.18 -12.64 -16.34
N PHE A 413 -19.80 -12.06 -15.20
CA PHE A 413 -19.69 -12.76 -13.92
C PHE A 413 -20.62 -12.11 -12.89
N VAL A 414 -21.53 -12.88 -12.32
CA VAL A 414 -22.38 -12.48 -11.19
C VAL A 414 -21.83 -13.17 -9.94
N PHE A 415 -21.20 -12.39 -9.07
CA PHE A 415 -20.59 -12.88 -7.84
C PHE A 415 -21.64 -13.18 -6.76
N GLN A 416 -21.33 -14.12 -5.88
CA GLN A 416 -22.11 -14.44 -4.69
C GLN A 416 -22.35 -13.21 -3.80
N ASP A 417 -21.29 -12.45 -3.49
CA ASP A 417 -21.37 -11.16 -2.79
C ASP A 417 -21.32 -10.02 -3.82
N SER A 418 -22.50 -9.67 -4.32
CA SER A 418 -22.64 -8.63 -5.35
C SER A 418 -22.35 -7.25 -4.78
N LYS A 419 -21.16 -6.73 -5.07
CA LYS A 419 -20.75 -5.38 -4.66
C LYS A 419 -21.30 -4.31 -5.59
N LEU A 420 -21.95 -3.31 -4.99
CA LEU A 420 -22.39 -2.11 -5.68
C LEU A 420 -21.50 -0.92 -5.26
N PHE A 421 -21.27 -0.03 -6.21
CA PHE A 421 -20.54 1.21 -5.94
C PHE A 421 -21.44 2.23 -5.25
N HIS A 422 -20.83 3.16 -4.49
CA HIS A 422 -21.50 4.32 -3.90
C HIS A 422 -21.89 5.33 -5.00
N LYS A 423 -22.87 4.92 -5.80
CA LYS A 423 -23.42 5.62 -6.96
C LYS A 423 -24.91 5.36 -7.00
N THR A 424 -25.62 5.95 -7.98
CA THR A 424 -27.03 5.67 -8.19
C THR A 424 -27.27 4.22 -8.67
N ILE A 425 -28.50 3.73 -8.57
CA ILE A 425 -28.89 2.43 -9.14
C ILE A 425 -28.61 2.44 -10.64
N TYR A 426 -29.02 3.51 -11.35
CA TYR A 426 -28.75 3.72 -12.77
C TYR A 426 -27.28 3.57 -13.11
N GLU A 427 -26.40 4.37 -12.45
CA GLU A 427 -24.97 4.32 -12.71
C GLU A 427 -24.33 2.96 -12.40
N ASN A 428 -24.86 2.23 -11.41
CA ASN A 428 -24.41 0.87 -11.11
C ASN A 428 -24.75 -0.12 -12.23
N VAL A 429 -25.93 0.00 -12.86
CA VAL A 429 -26.31 -0.87 -13.99
C VAL A 429 -25.57 -0.47 -15.25
N LEU A 430 -25.41 0.83 -15.50
CA LEU A 430 -24.71 1.40 -16.67
C LEU A 430 -23.25 0.91 -16.79
N LEU A 431 -22.62 0.45 -15.70
CA LEU A 431 -21.28 -0.18 -15.74
C LEU A 431 -21.23 -1.41 -16.66
N GLY A 432 -22.37 -2.07 -16.92
CA GLY A 432 -22.44 -3.20 -17.86
C GLY A 432 -22.19 -2.77 -19.31
N LYS A 433 -22.69 -1.59 -19.70
CA LYS A 433 -22.60 -1.01 -21.05
C LYS A 433 -22.63 0.53 -20.90
N PRO A 434 -21.45 1.20 -20.84
CA PRO A 434 -21.37 2.64 -20.52
C PRO A 434 -22.08 3.58 -21.52
N ASP A 435 -22.29 3.14 -22.74
CA ASP A 435 -22.94 3.84 -23.85
C ASP A 435 -24.43 3.42 -24.03
N ALA A 436 -25.01 2.70 -23.07
CA ALA A 436 -26.39 2.28 -23.10
C ALA A 436 -27.36 3.48 -22.95
N THR A 437 -28.50 3.40 -23.66
CA THR A 437 -29.58 4.38 -23.51
C THR A 437 -30.33 4.18 -22.19
N LEU A 438 -31.07 5.18 -21.75
CA LEU A 438 -31.93 5.09 -20.56
C LEU A 438 -32.95 3.95 -20.68
N GLU A 439 -33.53 3.77 -21.88
CA GLU A 439 -34.49 2.69 -22.18
C GLU A 439 -33.85 1.31 -22.05
N GLU A 440 -32.61 1.12 -22.53
CA GLU A 440 -31.88 -0.14 -22.36
C GLU A 440 -31.62 -0.46 -20.88
N VAL A 441 -31.26 0.54 -20.06
CA VAL A 441 -31.08 0.39 -18.62
C VAL A 441 -32.41 0.02 -17.94
N HIS A 442 -33.51 0.70 -18.24
CA HIS A 442 -34.83 0.38 -17.68
C HIS A 442 -35.26 -1.04 -18.06
N ARG A 443 -35.08 -1.44 -19.31
CA ARG A 443 -35.39 -2.80 -19.77
C ARG A 443 -34.56 -3.85 -18.99
N ALA A 444 -33.28 -3.60 -18.77
CA ALA A 444 -32.43 -4.50 -17.99
C ALA A 444 -32.88 -4.60 -16.52
N LEU A 445 -33.27 -3.49 -15.91
CA LEU A 445 -33.82 -3.43 -14.55
C LEU A 445 -35.16 -4.19 -14.45
N ASP A 446 -36.05 -4.06 -15.43
CA ASP A 446 -37.33 -4.79 -15.48
C ASP A 446 -37.09 -6.29 -15.61
N LEU A 447 -36.22 -6.73 -16.55
CA LEU A 447 -35.86 -8.14 -16.74
C LEU A 447 -35.19 -8.76 -15.50
N ALA A 448 -34.51 -7.96 -14.70
CA ALA A 448 -33.92 -8.38 -13.43
C ALA A 448 -34.92 -8.33 -12.25
N GLY A 449 -36.18 -7.97 -12.47
CA GLY A 449 -37.20 -7.88 -11.42
C GLY A 449 -36.94 -6.74 -10.40
N CYS A 450 -36.33 -5.61 -10.84
CA CYS A 450 -36.00 -4.50 -9.98
C CYS A 450 -37.12 -3.46 -9.83
N ARG A 451 -38.31 -3.64 -10.48
CA ARG A 451 -39.40 -2.65 -10.45
C ARG A 451 -39.82 -2.27 -9.04
N GLU A 452 -40.10 -3.24 -8.18
CA GLU A 452 -40.48 -2.99 -6.77
C GLU A 452 -39.39 -2.24 -5.98
N ILE A 453 -38.10 -2.48 -6.30
CA ILE A 453 -37.00 -1.78 -5.69
C ILE A 453 -37.03 -0.29 -6.07
N LEU A 454 -37.29 0.01 -7.35
CA LEU A 454 -37.34 1.38 -7.86
C LEU A 454 -38.59 2.12 -7.33
N GLU A 455 -39.75 1.47 -7.29
CA GLU A 455 -41.00 2.08 -6.81
C GLU A 455 -40.99 2.43 -5.33
N ARG A 456 -40.14 1.77 -4.55
CA ARG A 456 -39.98 2.04 -3.11
C ARG A 456 -39.27 3.38 -2.84
N PHE A 457 -38.51 3.90 -3.78
CA PHE A 457 -37.71 5.12 -3.60
C PHE A 457 -38.24 6.26 -4.48
N PRO A 458 -38.36 7.51 -3.94
CA PRO A 458 -38.83 8.66 -4.71
C PRO A 458 -38.00 8.96 -5.97
N GLU A 459 -36.65 8.79 -5.85
CA GLU A 459 -35.72 9.07 -6.95
C GLU A 459 -35.54 7.89 -7.92
N LYS A 460 -36.25 6.77 -7.69
CA LYS A 460 -36.26 5.56 -8.54
C LYS A 460 -34.80 5.11 -8.86
N GLU A 461 -34.48 5.03 -10.17
CA GLU A 461 -33.15 4.64 -10.65
C GLU A 461 -32.02 5.62 -10.26
N ASN A 462 -32.37 6.87 -9.94
CA ASN A 462 -31.40 7.88 -9.50
C ASN A 462 -31.11 7.81 -8.00
N THR A 463 -31.71 6.87 -7.27
CA THR A 463 -31.48 6.65 -5.85
C THR A 463 -30.04 6.29 -5.58
N LEU A 464 -29.36 7.05 -4.71
CA LEU A 464 -27.97 6.84 -4.30
C LEU A 464 -27.87 5.63 -3.35
N ILE A 465 -26.88 4.75 -3.57
CA ILE A 465 -26.63 3.56 -2.74
C ILE A 465 -25.42 3.79 -1.83
N GLY A 466 -25.49 3.31 -0.58
CA GLY A 466 -24.38 3.26 0.35
C GLY A 466 -24.46 4.24 1.51
N ALA A 467 -23.33 4.60 2.13
CA ALA A 467 -23.25 5.32 3.40
C ALA A 467 -23.93 6.70 3.43
N LYS A 468 -24.11 7.33 2.26
CA LYS A 468 -24.84 8.62 2.10
C LYS A 468 -26.18 8.46 1.39
N GLY A 469 -26.64 7.21 1.18
CA GLY A 469 -27.86 6.88 0.47
C GLY A 469 -28.63 5.76 1.16
N VAL A 470 -29.30 4.93 0.34
CA VAL A 470 -30.13 3.83 0.85
C VAL A 470 -29.32 2.55 1.03
N TYR A 471 -29.73 1.73 2.00
CA TYR A 471 -29.22 0.37 2.17
C TYR A 471 -30.15 -0.62 1.49
N LEU A 472 -29.60 -1.47 0.64
CA LEU A 472 -30.30 -2.54 -0.06
C LEU A 472 -30.05 -3.89 0.62
N SER A 473 -31.06 -4.76 0.61
CA SER A 473 -30.94 -6.16 1.04
C SER A 473 -29.97 -6.95 0.13
N GLY A 474 -29.54 -8.13 0.56
CA GLY A 474 -28.68 -9.00 -0.25
C GLY A 474 -29.30 -9.36 -1.60
N GLY A 475 -30.59 -9.75 -1.60
CA GLY A 475 -31.34 -10.09 -2.82
C GLY A 475 -31.53 -8.90 -3.78
N GLU A 476 -31.78 -7.70 -3.24
CA GLU A 476 -31.86 -6.47 -4.04
C GLU A 476 -30.55 -6.11 -4.71
N LYS A 477 -29.42 -6.18 -3.98
CA LYS A 477 -28.09 -5.98 -4.55
C LYS A 477 -27.79 -6.99 -5.66
N GLN A 478 -28.19 -8.24 -5.47
CA GLN A 478 -27.98 -9.29 -6.44
C GLN A 478 -28.81 -9.05 -7.71
N ARG A 479 -30.09 -8.63 -7.60
CA ARG A 479 -30.92 -8.26 -8.77
C ARG A 479 -30.35 -7.09 -9.56
N ILE A 480 -29.82 -6.07 -8.90
CA ILE A 480 -29.11 -4.96 -9.58
C ILE A 480 -27.84 -5.46 -10.29
N ALA A 481 -27.10 -6.39 -9.70
CA ALA A 481 -25.95 -7.01 -10.36
C ALA A 481 -26.33 -7.87 -11.56
N ILE A 482 -27.48 -8.56 -11.49
CA ILE A 482 -28.07 -9.28 -12.64
C ILE A 482 -28.49 -8.29 -13.71
N ALA A 483 -29.13 -7.16 -13.38
CA ALA A 483 -29.47 -6.12 -14.35
C ALA A 483 -28.23 -5.61 -15.10
N ARG A 484 -27.12 -5.41 -14.37
CA ARG A 484 -25.81 -5.09 -14.97
C ARG A 484 -25.35 -6.17 -15.96
N ALA A 485 -25.52 -7.45 -15.62
CA ALA A 485 -25.12 -8.56 -16.47
C ALA A 485 -26.05 -8.71 -17.70
N ILE A 486 -27.34 -8.44 -17.54
CA ILE A 486 -28.32 -8.42 -18.64
C ILE A 486 -27.99 -7.28 -19.62
N LEU A 487 -27.76 -6.08 -19.12
CA LEU A 487 -27.38 -4.92 -19.93
C LEU A 487 -26.11 -5.14 -20.73
N LYS A 488 -25.14 -5.85 -20.14
CA LYS A 488 -23.86 -6.20 -20.78
C LYS A 488 -24.03 -7.17 -21.94
N ASP A 489 -25.01 -8.05 -21.86
CA ASP A 489 -25.39 -9.04 -22.87
C ASP A 489 -24.22 -9.92 -23.38
N ALA A 490 -23.36 -10.36 -22.47
CA ALA A 490 -22.20 -11.20 -22.81
C ALA A 490 -22.66 -12.63 -23.21
N PRO A 491 -21.99 -13.26 -24.22
CA PRO A 491 -22.32 -14.63 -24.67
C PRO A 491 -21.95 -15.72 -23.65
N ILE A 492 -21.02 -15.45 -22.73
CA ILE A 492 -20.66 -16.36 -21.65
C ILE A 492 -21.12 -15.74 -20.33
N VAL A 493 -21.85 -16.49 -19.52
CA VAL A 493 -22.35 -16.05 -18.22
C VAL A 493 -21.90 -17.02 -17.14
N ILE A 494 -21.24 -16.49 -16.11
CA ILE A 494 -20.80 -17.23 -14.94
C ILE A 494 -21.59 -16.72 -13.73
N LEU A 495 -22.28 -17.64 -13.06
CA LEU A 495 -23.12 -17.35 -11.90
C LEU A 495 -22.55 -18.08 -10.67
N ASP A 496 -22.16 -17.32 -9.65
CA ASP A 496 -21.82 -17.86 -8.32
C ASP A 496 -23.05 -17.63 -7.42
N GLU A 497 -23.92 -18.67 -7.30
CA GLU A 497 -25.20 -18.58 -6.63
C GLU A 497 -25.04 -18.79 -5.12
N ALA A 498 -25.33 -17.76 -4.33
CA ALA A 498 -25.57 -17.91 -2.91
C ALA A 498 -26.84 -17.18 -2.49
N SER A 499 -27.94 -17.90 -2.50
CA SER A 499 -29.24 -17.39 -2.06
C SER A 499 -29.62 -17.88 -0.64
N ALA A 500 -28.66 -18.03 0.26
CA ALA A 500 -28.89 -18.71 1.55
C ALA A 500 -29.82 -17.99 2.55
N SER A 501 -30.22 -16.73 2.30
CA SER A 501 -30.98 -15.91 3.26
C SER A 501 -31.98 -14.96 2.58
N ILE A 502 -32.66 -15.40 1.54
CA ILE A 502 -33.60 -14.58 0.79
C ILE A 502 -35.03 -15.09 1.06
N ASP A 503 -35.97 -14.16 1.28
CA ASP A 503 -37.40 -14.48 1.44
C ASP A 503 -37.99 -15.12 0.15
N ALA A 504 -39.03 -15.96 0.29
CA ALA A 504 -39.58 -16.75 -0.82
C ALA A 504 -40.00 -15.91 -2.05
N ASP A 505 -40.60 -14.74 -1.82
CA ASP A 505 -41.03 -13.84 -2.90
C ASP A 505 -39.84 -13.25 -3.66
N GLN A 506 -38.79 -12.85 -2.94
CA GLN A 506 -37.55 -12.34 -3.52
C GLN A 506 -36.78 -13.44 -4.26
N GLU A 507 -36.86 -14.69 -3.78
CA GLU A 507 -36.28 -15.84 -4.46
C GLU A 507 -36.94 -16.10 -5.83
N TYR A 508 -38.27 -16.06 -5.91
CA TYR A 508 -38.97 -16.21 -7.16
C TYR A 508 -38.59 -15.14 -8.19
N ALA A 509 -38.50 -13.87 -7.76
CA ALA A 509 -38.06 -12.78 -8.62
C ALA A 509 -36.61 -13.00 -9.10
N LEU A 510 -35.72 -13.47 -8.22
CA LEU A 510 -34.32 -13.77 -8.53
C LEU A 510 -34.19 -14.92 -9.55
N GLN A 511 -34.96 -16.00 -9.38
CA GLN A 511 -34.98 -17.13 -10.32
C GLN A 511 -35.45 -16.71 -11.72
N ASN A 512 -36.45 -15.83 -11.81
CA ASN A 512 -36.90 -15.28 -13.09
C ASN A 512 -35.84 -14.38 -13.72
N ALA A 513 -35.15 -13.57 -12.93
CA ALA A 513 -34.02 -12.75 -13.41
C ALA A 513 -32.90 -13.63 -13.97
N PHE A 514 -32.57 -14.75 -13.32
CA PHE A 514 -31.58 -15.71 -13.83
C PHE A 514 -32.04 -16.34 -15.15
N LYS A 515 -33.32 -16.80 -15.25
CA LYS A 515 -33.87 -17.35 -16.50
C LYS A 515 -33.72 -16.37 -17.66
N ASN A 516 -34.00 -15.09 -17.43
CA ASN A 516 -33.87 -14.05 -18.45
C ASN A 516 -32.39 -13.85 -18.86
N LEU A 517 -31.46 -13.90 -17.88
CA LEU A 517 -30.03 -13.69 -18.12
C LEU A 517 -29.40 -14.81 -18.95
N ILE A 518 -29.81 -16.09 -18.74
CA ILE A 518 -29.13 -17.27 -19.32
C ILE A 518 -29.62 -17.67 -20.71
N GLN A 519 -30.69 -17.06 -21.22
CA GLN A 519 -31.28 -17.43 -22.49
C GLN A 519 -30.31 -17.30 -23.66
N GLY A 520 -30.06 -18.41 -24.39
CA GLY A 520 -29.24 -18.43 -25.60
C GLY A 520 -27.73 -18.27 -25.35
N LYS A 521 -27.28 -18.41 -24.11
CA LYS A 521 -25.86 -18.17 -23.71
C LYS A 521 -25.18 -19.44 -23.25
N THR A 522 -23.87 -19.43 -23.27
CA THR A 522 -23.05 -20.44 -22.59
C THR A 522 -23.00 -20.09 -21.10
N VAL A 523 -23.50 -20.97 -20.24
CA VAL A 523 -23.73 -20.68 -18.82
C VAL A 523 -22.98 -21.65 -17.93
N ILE A 524 -22.31 -21.11 -16.93
CA ILE A 524 -21.68 -21.87 -15.83
C ILE A 524 -22.30 -21.38 -14.53
N MET A 525 -22.99 -22.27 -13.81
CA MET A 525 -23.65 -21.97 -12.55
C MET A 525 -23.02 -22.77 -11.42
N ILE A 526 -22.55 -22.10 -10.37
CA ILE A 526 -22.22 -22.76 -9.11
C ILE A 526 -23.49 -22.87 -8.30
N ALA A 527 -23.98 -24.10 -8.10
CA ALA A 527 -25.25 -24.31 -7.43
C ALA A 527 -25.04 -24.61 -5.93
N HIS A 528 -25.63 -23.79 -5.09
CA HIS A 528 -25.85 -24.08 -3.67
C HIS A 528 -27.24 -24.68 -3.41
N ARG A 529 -28.21 -24.47 -4.34
CA ARG A 529 -29.53 -25.07 -4.31
C ARG A 529 -29.71 -26.01 -5.51
N LEU A 530 -29.93 -27.28 -5.24
CA LEU A 530 -30.05 -28.27 -6.29
C LEU A 530 -31.36 -28.15 -7.10
N SER A 531 -32.38 -27.47 -6.54
CA SER A 531 -33.64 -27.20 -7.24
C SER A 531 -33.49 -26.28 -8.47
N SER A 532 -32.57 -25.31 -8.39
CA SER A 532 -32.35 -24.32 -9.48
C SER A 532 -31.66 -24.89 -10.72
N ILE A 533 -31.04 -26.07 -10.60
CA ILE A 533 -30.21 -26.66 -11.67
C ILE A 533 -30.86 -27.82 -12.43
N GLN A 534 -32.07 -28.24 -12.06
CA GLN A 534 -32.75 -29.38 -12.69
C GLN A 534 -32.98 -29.23 -14.21
N GLY A 535 -33.16 -27.98 -14.66
CA GLY A 535 -33.41 -27.65 -16.07
C GLY A 535 -32.18 -27.36 -16.89
N LEU A 536 -30.97 -27.48 -16.32
CA LEU A 536 -29.74 -27.24 -17.03
C LEU A 536 -29.34 -28.44 -17.90
N HIS A 537 -28.53 -28.19 -18.94
CA HIS A 537 -28.14 -29.22 -19.90
C HIS A 537 -27.28 -30.31 -19.25
N GLU A 538 -26.34 -29.93 -18.36
CA GLU A 538 -25.43 -30.87 -17.77
C GLU A 538 -24.97 -30.44 -16.38
N ILE A 539 -24.76 -31.40 -15.50
CA ILE A 539 -24.23 -31.24 -14.13
C ILE A 539 -22.87 -31.90 -14.04
N LEU A 540 -21.92 -31.16 -13.50
CA LEU A 540 -20.55 -31.60 -13.23
C LEU A 540 -20.38 -31.71 -11.71
N VAL A 541 -20.20 -32.92 -11.19
CA VAL A 541 -19.99 -33.16 -9.77
C VAL A 541 -18.50 -33.13 -9.46
N LEU A 542 -18.13 -32.22 -8.56
CA LEU A 542 -16.74 -32.02 -8.15
C LEU A 542 -16.46 -32.58 -6.77
N GLU A 543 -15.30 -33.25 -6.66
CA GLU A 543 -14.73 -33.71 -5.40
C GLU A 543 -13.23 -33.57 -5.46
N GLU A 544 -12.63 -32.95 -4.42
CA GLU A 544 -11.19 -32.76 -4.29
C GLU A 544 -10.52 -32.22 -5.56
N GLY A 545 -11.13 -31.22 -6.20
CA GLY A 545 -10.57 -30.58 -7.40
C GLY A 545 -10.71 -31.37 -8.70
N LYS A 546 -11.46 -32.50 -8.71
CA LYS A 546 -11.69 -33.36 -9.88
C LYS A 546 -13.18 -33.49 -10.19
N ILE A 547 -13.53 -33.64 -11.47
CA ILE A 547 -14.88 -33.99 -11.90
C ILE A 547 -15.02 -35.51 -11.77
N VAL A 548 -15.89 -35.95 -10.84
CA VAL A 548 -16.13 -37.37 -10.56
C VAL A 548 -17.36 -37.91 -11.25
N GLU A 549 -18.35 -37.07 -11.57
CA GLU A 549 -19.55 -37.44 -12.30
C GLU A 549 -19.95 -36.31 -13.26
N ARG A 550 -20.55 -36.71 -14.39
CA ARG A 550 -21.03 -35.82 -15.42
C ARG A 550 -22.30 -36.39 -16.07
N GLY A 551 -23.36 -35.58 -16.25
CA GLY A 551 -24.60 -35.97 -16.87
C GLY A 551 -25.77 -35.02 -16.57
N ASN A 552 -26.94 -35.25 -17.13
CA ASN A 552 -28.11 -34.46 -16.79
C ASN A 552 -28.75 -34.91 -15.44
N SER A 553 -29.58 -34.07 -14.85
CA SER A 553 -30.18 -34.32 -13.53
C SER A 553 -30.93 -35.66 -13.48
N LYS A 554 -31.69 -36.00 -14.54
CA LYS A 554 -32.48 -37.23 -14.58
C LYS A 554 -31.59 -38.47 -14.61
N GLU A 555 -30.58 -38.49 -15.44
CA GLU A 555 -29.59 -39.58 -15.54
C GLU A 555 -28.86 -39.82 -14.24
N LEU A 556 -28.37 -38.74 -13.59
CA LEU A 556 -27.63 -38.83 -12.35
C LEU A 556 -28.50 -39.31 -11.17
N LEU A 557 -29.79 -38.94 -11.14
CA LEU A 557 -30.72 -39.41 -10.11
C LEU A 557 -31.12 -40.89 -10.26
N GLN A 558 -31.05 -41.44 -11.47
CA GLN A 558 -31.36 -42.86 -11.72
C GLN A 558 -30.23 -43.80 -11.31
N LYS A 559 -29.01 -43.32 -11.27
CA LYS A 559 -27.81 -44.11 -10.88
C LYS A 559 -27.56 -43.99 -9.36
N ASP A 560 -26.82 -44.95 -8.79
CA ASP A 560 -26.23 -44.73 -7.44
C ASP A 560 -25.07 -43.76 -7.53
N SER A 561 -25.40 -42.48 -7.67
CA SER A 561 -24.48 -41.39 -7.92
C SER A 561 -24.24 -40.55 -6.66
N ARG A 562 -23.11 -39.83 -6.64
CA ARG A 562 -22.85 -38.82 -5.60
C ARG A 562 -23.85 -37.66 -5.68
N TYR A 563 -24.27 -37.31 -6.89
CA TYR A 563 -25.33 -36.32 -7.10
C TYR A 563 -26.64 -36.74 -6.43
N LYS A 564 -27.04 -38.03 -6.56
CA LYS A 564 -28.24 -38.56 -5.88
C LYS A 564 -28.14 -38.47 -4.36
N LYS A 565 -26.95 -38.75 -3.80
CA LYS A 565 -26.71 -38.61 -2.36
C LYS A 565 -26.79 -37.16 -1.90
N LEU A 566 -26.20 -36.22 -2.65
CA LEU A 566 -26.30 -34.78 -2.38
C LEU A 566 -27.74 -34.30 -2.49
N TRP A 567 -28.50 -34.82 -3.48
CA TRP A 567 -29.92 -34.50 -3.67
C TRP A 567 -30.77 -34.98 -2.48
N ALA A 568 -30.58 -36.20 -2.01
CA ALA A 568 -31.29 -36.73 -0.83
C ALA A 568 -31.05 -35.90 0.42
N LEU A 569 -29.78 -35.49 0.67
CA LEU A 569 -29.44 -34.59 1.76
C LEU A 569 -30.13 -33.22 1.63
N TYR A 570 -30.17 -32.68 0.42
CA TYR A 570 -30.85 -31.42 0.15
C TYR A 570 -32.35 -31.51 0.45
N GLN A 571 -33.06 -32.57 -0.03
CA GLN A 571 -34.46 -32.78 0.24
C GLN A 571 -34.77 -32.90 1.74
N THR A 572 -33.98 -33.66 2.48
CA THR A 572 -34.14 -33.78 3.93
C THR A 572 -34.01 -32.42 4.64
N THR A 573 -33.17 -31.51 4.13
CA THR A 573 -33.01 -30.18 4.68
C THR A 573 -34.16 -29.25 4.34
N GLU A 574 -34.76 -29.39 3.14
CA GLU A 574 -35.95 -28.62 2.73
C GLU A 574 -37.19 -29.06 3.50
N ASP A 575 -37.42 -30.37 3.64
CA ASP A 575 -38.53 -30.90 4.42
C ASP A 575 -38.50 -30.44 5.89
N TRP A 576 -37.30 -30.30 6.44
CA TRP A 576 -37.11 -29.76 7.79
C TRP A 576 -37.45 -28.26 7.92
N ARG A 577 -37.30 -27.48 6.84
CA ARG A 577 -37.67 -26.05 6.77
C ARG A 577 -39.20 -25.85 6.61
N ILE A 578 -39.88 -26.74 5.90
CA ILE A 578 -41.33 -26.64 5.64
C ILE A 578 -42.13 -27.08 6.88
N ASN A 579 -41.61 -28.00 7.69
CA ASN A 579 -42.26 -28.54 8.88
C ASN A 579 -41.98 -27.75 10.18
N LYS A 580 -41.41 -26.60 10.10
CA LYS A 580 -41.28 -25.60 11.18
C LYS A 580 -42.11 -24.37 10.87
#